data_681e51c24e6412e04499e180192db5cc
#
_entry.id   681e51c24e6412e04499e180192db5cc
#
_cell.length_a   1.000
_cell.length_b   1.000
_cell.length_c   1.000
_cell.angle_alpha   90.00
_cell.angle_beta   90.00
_cell.angle_gamma   90.00
#
_symmetry.space_group_name_H-M   'P 1'
#
loop_
_entity.id
_entity.type
_entity.pdbx_description
1 polymer ?
#
loop_
_entity_poly.entity_id
_entity_poly.type
_entity_poly.pdbx_seq_one_letter_code
_entity_poly.pdbx_strand_id
1 'polypeptide(L)'
;MLTELRIVNFALIEQLSLQFQSGFTVLTGETGAGKSLLIDAIALLVGGRASTDQIRSGEDEAQLEAAFHLPDTHPLLQRLRLHETIGQNESELILRRVLSRSGRHRVYVNGSLCPLRVLEELGGTLVDIHGQHEQQSLLAISKQLDALDAFGRLYELRGRYEQAYQGWKELRTQLEALQSDVGDRARREDMLRFQAQEIQQAGIFPDEEEQLRSERQRLVHAHRLRELAHEAHAELQADEQAILIRLGRIGRTLAELAQTDPAMSDCEQAATESVIQLKELAGRLRDYTQQLEADPDRQAVVEDRLDLIHRLKKKYGGSVEAVLLTGRRIQEELQLLDNREAGTAELTARLDEEARRLRTLAQQLSKKRIDAAKRMTTLVGGELTALKMEQAIFQVTVSSDESAEGLGSAGCDRVEFLLSSNPGELPRPLGRVASGGELSRIMLALKTVLAEMDQVPVLVFDEIDTGVGGAVAAAMGTRLRRLGAFHQVFCITHLPQVASQAEHHLLVEKGLDGQRTFTSVRALKGMGREEEIARMLSGLTITKKVRETAAELIAGAKEKRSE
;
A
#
# COMPACT_ATOMS: atom_id res chain seq x y z
N MET A 1 32.78 -7.52 -2.48
CA MET A 1 33.95 -7.14 -3.32
C MET A 1 33.92 -7.94 -4.60
N LEU A 2 34.31 -7.36 -5.73
CA LEU A 2 34.59 -8.05 -6.98
C LEU A 2 35.89 -8.83 -6.82
N THR A 3 35.85 -10.14 -6.96
CA THR A 3 37.03 -11.02 -6.79
C THR A 3 37.63 -11.42 -8.12
N GLU A 4 36.80 -11.66 -9.13
CA GLU A 4 37.24 -12.07 -10.45
C GLU A 4 36.38 -11.41 -11.54
N LEU A 5 37.02 -11.02 -12.66
CA LEU A 5 36.35 -10.57 -13.88
C LEU A 5 36.90 -11.36 -15.05
N ARG A 6 36.02 -12.02 -15.79
CA ARG A 6 36.35 -12.78 -17.01
C ARG A 6 35.60 -12.20 -18.17
N ILE A 7 36.34 -11.93 -19.24
CA ILE A 7 35.85 -11.34 -20.49
C ILE A 7 36.30 -12.21 -21.65
N VAL A 8 35.38 -12.56 -22.55
CA VAL A 8 35.66 -13.33 -23.76
C VAL A 8 34.95 -12.67 -24.93
N ASN A 9 35.68 -12.42 -26.05
CA ASN A 9 35.21 -11.88 -27.32
C ASN A 9 34.47 -10.54 -27.20
N PHE A 10 34.98 -9.64 -26.35
CA PHE A 10 34.37 -8.33 -26.12
C PHE A 10 35.24 -7.20 -26.72
N ALA A 11 34.73 -6.50 -27.70
CA ALA A 11 35.42 -5.43 -28.44
C ALA A 11 36.85 -5.82 -28.88
N LEU A 12 37.89 -5.21 -28.28
CA LEU A 12 39.27 -5.52 -28.54
C LEU A 12 39.84 -6.63 -27.66
N ILE A 13 39.08 -7.14 -26.70
CA ILE A 13 39.49 -8.19 -25.75
C ILE A 13 39.07 -9.54 -26.33
N GLU A 14 40.03 -10.41 -26.63
CA GLU A 14 39.77 -11.80 -27.03
C GLU A 14 39.47 -12.67 -25.82
N GLN A 15 40.39 -12.71 -24.87
CA GLN A 15 40.22 -13.41 -23.59
C GLN A 15 41.01 -12.69 -22.51
N LEU A 16 40.32 -12.41 -21.37
CA LEU A 16 40.91 -11.76 -20.22
C LEU A 16 40.32 -12.38 -18.94
N SER A 17 41.19 -12.70 -17.99
CA SER A 17 40.82 -13.08 -16.64
C SER A 17 41.63 -12.25 -15.66
N LEU A 18 40.98 -11.52 -14.76
CA LEU A 18 41.58 -10.65 -13.79
C LEU A 18 41.08 -11.03 -12.39
N GLN A 19 42.04 -11.14 -11.46
CA GLN A 19 41.74 -11.27 -10.05
C GLN A 19 42.00 -9.92 -9.37
N PHE A 20 41.09 -9.54 -8.50
CA PHE A 20 41.15 -8.26 -7.78
C PHE A 20 41.32 -8.47 -6.28
N GLN A 21 41.88 -7.48 -5.63
CA GLN A 21 41.99 -7.39 -4.19
C GLN A 21 41.20 -6.20 -3.66
N SER A 22 40.98 -6.15 -2.35
CA SER A 22 40.39 -4.99 -1.67
C SER A 22 41.30 -3.77 -1.77
N GLY A 23 40.73 -2.60 -1.53
CA GLY A 23 41.45 -1.34 -1.52
C GLY A 23 41.34 -0.58 -2.84
N PHE A 24 42.26 0.37 -3.04
CA PHE A 24 42.27 1.25 -4.20
C PHE A 24 43.13 0.70 -5.34
N THR A 25 42.51 0.39 -6.45
CA THR A 25 43.13 -0.06 -7.70
C THR A 25 43.06 1.03 -8.76
N VAL A 26 44.21 1.35 -9.36
CA VAL A 26 44.28 2.27 -10.47
C VAL A 26 44.47 1.52 -11.80
N LEU A 27 43.85 2.04 -12.88
CA LEU A 27 44.01 1.58 -14.23
C LEU A 27 44.70 2.70 -15.04
N THR A 28 45.89 2.43 -15.55
CA THR A 28 46.66 3.33 -16.44
C THR A 28 46.87 2.72 -17.80
N GLY A 29 47.43 3.47 -18.73
CA GLY A 29 47.71 3.04 -20.10
C GLY A 29 47.47 4.18 -21.09
N GLU A 30 47.82 3.97 -22.36
CA GLU A 30 47.64 4.97 -23.39
C GLU A 30 46.17 5.30 -23.70
N THR A 31 45.92 6.50 -24.23
CA THR A 31 44.57 6.87 -24.68
C THR A 31 44.12 5.93 -25.79
N GLY A 32 42.93 5.35 -25.68
CA GLY A 32 42.43 4.34 -26.62
C GLY A 32 42.99 2.92 -26.46
N ALA A 33 43.77 2.63 -25.38
CA ALA A 33 44.27 1.28 -25.09
C ALA A 33 43.17 0.30 -24.63
N GLY A 34 41.96 0.77 -24.39
CA GLY A 34 40.85 -0.07 -23.95
C GLY A 34 40.60 -0.01 -22.44
N LYS A 35 41.06 1.04 -21.73
CA LYS A 35 40.78 1.25 -20.32
C LYS A 35 39.27 1.27 -20.01
N SER A 36 38.52 2.04 -20.80
CA SER A 36 37.05 2.14 -20.66
C SER A 36 36.35 0.82 -20.98
N LEU A 37 36.94 -0.10 -21.79
CA LEU A 37 36.34 -1.41 -22.07
C LEU A 37 36.18 -2.29 -20.82
N LEU A 38 37.06 -2.14 -19.83
CA LEU A 38 36.91 -2.85 -18.55
C LEU A 38 35.73 -2.29 -17.76
N ILE A 39 35.54 -0.96 -17.73
CA ILE A 39 34.40 -0.34 -17.08
C ILE A 39 33.11 -0.68 -17.84
N ASP A 40 33.13 -0.65 -19.18
CA ASP A 40 31.99 -1.08 -19.99
C ASP A 40 31.57 -2.52 -19.69
N ALA A 41 32.54 -3.42 -19.56
CA ALA A 41 32.28 -4.82 -19.19
C ALA A 41 31.62 -4.92 -17.80
N ILE A 42 32.13 -4.19 -16.80
CA ILE A 42 31.52 -4.11 -15.47
C ILE A 42 30.12 -3.48 -15.56
N ALA A 43 29.96 -2.38 -16.28
CA ALA A 43 28.66 -1.72 -16.46
C ALA A 43 27.63 -2.66 -17.08
N LEU A 44 28.02 -3.45 -18.08
CA LEU A 44 27.14 -4.46 -18.69
C LEU A 44 26.77 -5.57 -17.71
N LEU A 45 27.71 -6.02 -16.86
CA LEU A 45 27.47 -7.04 -15.83
C LEU A 45 26.55 -6.56 -14.70
N VAL A 46 26.43 -5.25 -14.52
CA VAL A 46 25.51 -4.69 -13.52
C VAL A 46 24.21 -4.11 -14.15
N GLY A 47 23.91 -4.51 -15.40
CA GLY A 47 22.61 -4.21 -16.02
C GLY A 47 22.64 -3.15 -17.13
N GLY A 48 23.80 -2.54 -17.44
CA GLY A 48 23.95 -1.52 -18.48
C GLY A 48 23.43 -1.99 -19.84
N ARG A 49 23.12 -1.04 -20.73
CA ARG A 49 22.61 -1.32 -22.07
C ARG A 49 23.68 -1.99 -22.96
N ALA A 50 23.31 -3.11 -23.58
CA ALA A 50 24.18 -3.84 -24.48
C ALA A 50 23.95 -3.42 -25.94
N SER A 51 25.06 -3.33 -26.72
CA SER A 51 25.05 -3.20 -28.17
C SER A 51 25.76 -4.38 -28.82
N THR A 52 25.29 -4.83 -29.99
CA THR A 52 25.93 -5.86 -30.78
C THR A 52 27.32 -5.42 -31.31
N ASP A 53 27.58 -4.11 -31.37
CA ASP A 53 28.87 -3.54 -31.75
C ASP A 53 29.98 -3.80 -30.74
N GLN A 54 29.59 -4.16 -29.49
CA GLN A 54 30.51 -4.54 -28.42
C GLN A 54 31.04 -5.98 -28.56
N ILE A 55 30.47 -6.78 -29.47
CA ILE A 55 30.96 -8.13 -29.76
C ILE A 55 32.15 -8.01 -30.72
N ARG A 56 33.25 -8.74 -30.38
CA ARG A 56 34.48 -8.77 -31.19
C ARG A 56 34.17 -9.10 -32.65
N SER A 57 34.81 -8.40 -33.56
CA SER A 57 34.64 -8.61 -35.00
C SER A 57 35.01 -10.04 -35.40
N GLY A 58 34.08 -10.73 -36.06
CA GLY A 58 34.23 -12.13 -36.47
C GLY A 58 33.65 -13.15 -35.48
N GLU A 59 33.19 -12.71 -34.32
CA GLU A 59 32.60 -13.57 -33.29
C GLU A 59 31.06 -13.40 -33.23
N ASP A 60 30.37 -14.48 -32.89
CA ASP A 60 28.90 -14.48 -32.78
C ASP A 60 28.39 -14.06 -31.38
N GLU A 61 29.20 -14.31 -30.35
CA GLU A 61 28.85 -14.05 -28.96
C GLU A 61 30.04 -13.47 -28.18
N ALA A 62 29.75 -12.59 -27.25
CA ALA A 62 30.68 -12.17 -26.20
C ALA A 62 30.18 -12.64 -24.82
N GLN A 63 31.07 -13.03 -23.93
CA GLN A 63 30.77 -13.45 -22.59
C GLN A 63 31.48 -12.56 -21.59
N LEU A 64 30.72 -12.09 -20.60
CA LEU A 64 31.20 -11.33 -19.46
C LEU A 64 30.79 -12.07 -18.20
N GLU A 65 31.71 -12.27 -17.27
CA GLU A 65 31.43 -12.92 -15.99
C GLU A 65 32.18 -12.22 -14.87
N ALA A 66 31.50 -12.00 -13.74
CA ALA A 66 32.10 -11.42 -12.55
C ALA A 66 31.68 -12.22 -11.30
N ALA A 67 32.66 -12.50 -10.46
CA ALA A 67 32.44 -13.09 -9.14
C ALA A 67 32.56 -12.02 -8.05
N PHE A 68 31.55 -11.94 -7.18
CA PHE A 68 31.52 -11.04 -6.05
C PHE A 68 31.49 -11.84 -4.75
N HIS A 69 32.38 -11.51 -3.83
CA HIS A 69 32.34 -12.01 -2.49
C HIS A 69 31.71 -10.96 -1.57
N LEU A 70 30.62 -11.32 -0.87
CA LEU A 70 29.88 -10.44 0.03
C LEU A 70 29.97 -10.99 1.46
N PRO A 71 30.10 -10.12 2.49
CA PRO A 71 30.02 -10.57 3.88
C PRO A 71 28.62 -11.11 4.19
N ASP A 72 28.52 -12.08 5.08
CA ASP A 72 27.24 -12.73 5.44
C ASP A 72 26.18 -11.77 5.97
N THR A 73 26.62 -10.64 6.52
CA THR A 73 25.75 -9.56 7.01
C THR A 73 25.19 -8.67 5.91
N HIS A 74 25.64 -8.85 4.66
CA HIS A 74 25.21 -7.98 3.56
C HIS A 74 23.72 -8.17 3.26
N PRO A 75 22.89 -7.09 3.21
CA PRO A 75 21.44 -7.18 3.03
C PRO A 75 21.04 -7.91 1.75
N LEU A 76 21.84 -7.78 0.70
CA LEU A 76 21.60 -8.45 -0.57
C LEU A 76 21.64 -9.98 -0.44
N LEU A 77 22.64 -10.54 0.29
CA LEU A 77 22.73 -11.97 0.52
C LEU A 77 21.52 -12.50 1.29
N GLN A 78 21.09 -11.78 2.33
CA GLN A 78 19.91 -12.15 3.10
C GLN A 78 18.66 -12.21 2.20
N ARG A 79 18.49 -11.23 1.31
CA ARG A 79 17.38 -11.19 0.35
C ARG A 79 17.46 -12.32 -0.68
N LEU A 80 18.64 -12.63 -1.22
CA LEU A 80 18.83 -13.71 -2.20
C LEU A 80 18.62 -15.10 -1.58
N ARG A 81 19.02 -15.29 -0.31
CA ARG A 81 18.76 -16.50 0.46
C ARG A 81 17.27 -16.71 0.73
N LEU A 82 16.52 -15.65 1.04
CA LEU A 82 15.07 -15.71 1.21
C LEU A 82 14.32 -16.12 -0.07
N HIS A 83 14.88 -15.78 -1.24
CA HIS A 83 14.31 -16.15 -2.54
C HIS A 83 14.92 -17.44 -3.13
N GLU A 84 15.67 -18.21 -2.34
CA GLU A 84 16.32 -19.47 -2.74
C GLU A 84 17.22 -19.35 -4.00
N THR A 85 17.68 -18.13 -4.29
CA THR A 85 18.54 -17.86 -5.46
C THR A 85 19.97 -18.27 -5.21
N ILE A 86 20.38 -18.34 -3.94
CA ILE A 86 21.70 -18.81 -3.47
C ILE A 86 21.52 -19.72 -2.26
N GLY A 87 22.48 -20.66 -2.06
CA GLY A 87 22.52 -21.53 -0.88
C GLY A 87 22.73 -20.75 0.41
N GLN A 88 22.26 -21.28 1.53
CA GLN A 88 22.32 -20.61 2.83
C GLN A 88 23.75 -20.28 3.32
N ASN A 89 24.75 -21.04 2.89
CA ASN A 89 26.15 -20.86 3.24
C ASN A 89 27.00 -20.25 2.12
N GLU A 90 26.39 -19.83 1.03
CA GLU A 90 27.11 -19.21 -0.09
C GLU A 90 27.27 -17.71 0.16
N SER A 91 28.51 -17.22 0.10
CA SER A 91 28.90 -15.80 0.17
C SER A 91 29.39 -15.26 -1.18
N GLU A 92 29.38 -16.10 -2.20
CA GLU A 92 29.83 -15.77 -3.55
C GLU A 92 28.63 -15.63 -4.49
N LEU A 93 28.63 -14.53 -5.25
CA LEU A 93 27.62 -14.20 -6.26
C LEU A 93 28.30 -14.10 -7.61
N ILE A 94 27.91 -14.97 -8.55
CA ILE A 94 28.44 -14.98 -9.91
C ILE A 94 27.40 -14.37 -10.85
N LEU A 95 27.75 -13.27 -11.49
CA LEU A 95 26.96 -12.62 -12.53
C LEU A 95 27.58 -12.93 -13.89
N ARG A 96 26.80 -13.47 -14.82
CA ARG A 96 27.25 -13.74 -16.17
C ARG A 96 26.28 -13.16 -17.20
N ARG A 97 26.83 -12.50 -18.21
CA ARG A 97 26.06 -11.95 -19.33
C ARG A 97 26.66 -12.42 -20.64
N VAL A 98 25.80 -12.94 -21.51
CA VAL A 98 26.15 -13.36 -22.88
C VAL A 98 25.46 -12.42 -23.87
N LEU A 99 26.28 -11.71 -24.66
CA LEU A 99 25.82 -10.87 -25.74
C LEU A 99 25.82 -11.70 -27.03
N SER A 100 24.75 -11.66 -27.81
CA SER A 100 24.66 -12.39 -29.06
C SER A 100 24.35 -11.44 -30.23
N ARG A 101 24.98 -11.65 -31.39
CA ARG A 101 24.69 -10.90 -32.62
C ARG A 101 23.24 -11.04 -33.08
N SER A 102 22.58 -12.14 -32.70
CA SER A 102 21.16 -12.33 -32.98
C SER A 102 20.24 -11.37 -32.19
N GLY A 103 20.79 -10.54 -31.28
CA GLY A 103 20.06 -9.65 -30.36
C GLY A 103 19.44 -10.33 -29.15
N ARG A 104 19.56 -11.66 -29.02
CA ARG A 104 19.05 -12.43 -27.87
C ARG A 104 20.12 -12.51 -26.78
N HIS A 105 20.24 -11.46 -25.97
CA HIS A 105 21.15 -11.45 -24.84
C HIS A 105 20.63 -12.33 -23.70
N ARG A 106 21.54 -13.01 -22.99
CA ARG A 106 21.21 -13.91 -21.87
C ARG A 106 21.94 -13.44 -20.62
N VAL A 107 21.24 -13.53 -19.48
CA VAL A 107 21.75 -13.13 -18.18
C VAL A 107 21.64 -14.31 -17.23
N TYR A 108 22.68 -14.55 -16.45
CA TYR A 108 22.71 -15.62 -15.46
C TYR A 108 23.19 -15.09 -14.11
N VAL A 109 22.55 -15.55 -13.03
CA VAL A 109 22.95 -15.34 -11.65
C VAL A 109 23.17 -16.71 -11.02
N ASN A 110 24.39 -16.98 -10.54
CA ASN A 110 24.81 -18.29 -10.03
C ASN A 110 24.42 -19.46 -10.96
N GLY A 111 24.59 -19.27 -12.28
CA GLY A 111 24.28 -20.27 -13.30
C GLY A 111 22.80 -20.32 -13.72
N SER A 112 21.89 -19.72 -13.01
CA SER A 112 20.45 -19.68 -13.32
C SER A 112 20.13 -18.54 -14.28
N LEU A 113 19.38 -18.83 -15.36
CA LEU A 113 18.91 -17.81 -16.31
C LEU A 113 17.89 -16.88 -15.65
N CYS A 114 18.09 -15.57 -15.77
CA CYS A 114 17.19 -14.59 -15.19
C CYS A 114 16.90 -13.40 -16.14
N PRO A 115 15.80 -12.63 -15.91
CA PRO A 115 15.53 -11.40 -16.64
C PRO A 115 16.58 -10.31 -16.37
N LEU A 116 16.83 -9.43 -17.37
CA LEU A 116 17.75 -8.30 -17.24
C LEU A 116 17.43 -7.39 -16.03
N ARG A 117 16.16 -7.19 -15.71
CA ARG A 117 15.72 -6.40 -14.55
C ARG A 117 16.30 -6.91 -13.22
N VAL A 118 16.45 -8.22 -13.07
CA VAL A 118 17.07 -8.81 -11.85
C VAL A 118 18.54 -8.40 -11.79
N LEU A 119 19.24 -8.42 -12.93
CA LEU A 119 20.64 -7.97 -13.00
C LEU A 119 20.78 -6.48 -12.68
N GLU A 120 19.88 -5.62 -13.18
CA GLU A 120 19.85 -4.18 -12.89
C GLU A 120 19.65 -3.92 -11.38
N GLU A 121 18.71 -4.63 -10.76
CA GLU A 121 18.43 -4.51 -9.32
C GLU A 121 19.62 -4.96 -8.46
N LEU A 122 20.25 -6.07 -8.81
CA LEU A 122 21.44 -6.60 -8.11
C LEU A 122 22.64 -5.68 -8.36
N GLY A 123 22.88 -5.31 -9.60
CA GLY A 123 24.02 -4.50 -10.03
C GLY A 123 24.10 -3.15 -9.32
N GLY A 124 22.96 -2.47 -9.18
CA GLY A 124 22.88 -1.18 -8.48
C GLY A 124 23.16 -1.26 -6.96
N THR A 125 23.18 -2.47 -6.38
CA THR A 125 23.59 -2.69 -4.97
C THR A 125 25.04 -3.19 -4.83
N LEU A 126 25.66 -3.58 -5.95
CA LEU A 126 27.01 -4.15 -5.95
C LEU A 126 28.05 -3.15 -6.43
N VAL A 127 27.74 -2.35 -7.43
CA VAL A 127 28.70 -1.46 -8.08
C VAL A 127 28.07 -0.11 -8.37
N ASP A 128 28.77 0.95 -7.99
CA ASP A 128 28.46 2.33 -8.37
C ASP A 128 29.52 2.83 -9.38
N ILE A 129 29.08 3.26 -10.56
CA ILE A 129 29.97 3.72 -11.64
C ILE A 129 29.77 5.23 -11.82
N HIS A 130 30.84 5.99 -11.65
CA HIS A 130 30.89 7.44 -11.77
C HIS A 130 31.71 7.84 -13.02
N GLY A 131 31.03 8.34 -14.06
CA GLY A 131 31.62 8.68 -15.36
C GLY A 131 30.58 8.75 -16.47
N GLN A 132 31.01 8.59 -17.76
CA GLN A 132 30.12 8.69 -18.93
C GLN A 132 29.02 7.61 -18.98
N HIS A 133 29.20 6.46 -18.34
CA HIS A 133 28.27 5.34 -18.35
C HIS A 133 27.52 5.23 -17.00
N GLU A 134 26.76 6.25 -16.67
CA GLU A 134 26.15 6.49 -15.37
C GLU A 134 25.19 5.37 -14.92
N GLN A 135 25.61 4.60 -13.92
CA GLN A 135 24.74 3.89 -12.97
C GLN A 135 24.99 4.47 -11.58
N GLN A 136 24.54 5.71 -11.35
CA GLN A 136 24.75 6.41 -10.08
C GLN A 136 23.53 6.25 -9.21
N SER A 137 23.67 5.46 -8.15
CA SER A 137 22.60 5.20 -7.20
C SER A 137 22.05 6.50 -6.58
N LEU A 138 22.91 7.47 -6.26
CA LEU A 138 22.54 8.73 -5.62
C LEU A 138 21.81 9.74 -6.53
N LEU A 139 21.67 9.48 -7.82
CA LEU A 139 20.83 10.33 -8.69
C LEU A 139 19.33 10.05 -8.47
N ALA A 140 18.97 8.89 -7.96
CA ALA A 140 17.59 8.55 -7.63
C ALA A 140 17.18 9.15 -6.28
N ILE A 141 16.07 9.90 -6.25
CA ILE A 141 15.56 10.60 -5.04
C ILE A 141 15.34 9.63 -3.87
N SER A 142 14.86 8.42 -4.14
CA SER A 142 14.66 7.39 -3.12
C SER A 142 15.98 6.98 -2.44
N LYS A 143 17.08 6.94 -3.20
CA LYS A 143 18.42 6.60 -2.69
C LYS A 143 19.04 7.76 -1.92
N GLN A 144 18.69 9.01 -2.24
CA GLN A 144 19.13 10.19 -1.48
C GLN A 144 18.54 10.20 -0.06
N LEU A 145 17.27 9.79 0.08
CA LEU A 145 16.65 9.58 1.39
C LEU A 145 17.38 8.49 2.19
N ASP A 146 17.64 7.33 1.55
CA ASP A 146 18.35 6.22 2.20
C ASP A 146 19.76 6.65 2.64
N ALA A 147 20.48 7.40 1.80
CA ALA A 147 21.81 7.92 2.12
C ALA A 147 21.78 8.91 3.30
N LEU A 148 20.78 9.81 3.36
CA LEU A 148 20.60 10.71 4.48
C LEU A 148 20.27 9.98 5.77
N ASP A 149 19.39 8.98 5.72
CA ASP A 149 19.02 8.15 6.87
C ASP A 149 20.22 7.33 7.38
N ALA A 150 21.04 6.80 6.46
CA ALA A 150 22.30 6.13 6.79
C ALA A 150 23.26 7.08 7.51
N PHE A 151 23.53 8.26 6.91
CA PHE A 151 24.40 9.29 7.48
C PHE A 151 23.93 9.77 8.85
N GLY A 152 22.60 9.92 9.01
CA GLY A 152 21.96 10.29 10.27
C GLY A 152 21.88 9.17 11.29
N ARG A 153 22.19 7.92 10.93
CA ARG A 153 21.98 6.68 11.71
C ARG A 153 20.52 6.54 12.16
N LEU A 154 19.58 6.78 11.24
CA LEU A 154 18.13 6.86 11.53
C LEU A 154 17.37 5.55 11.31
N TYR A 155 18.05 4.46 10.97
CA TYR A 155 17.40 3.18 10.63
C TYR A 155 16.50 2.61 11.73
N GLU A 156 16.89 2.75 13.00
CA GLU A 156 16.06 2.28 14.11
C GLU A 156 14.76 3.09 14.21
N LEU A 157 14.84 4.42 14.13
CA LEU A 157 13.67 5.29 14.18
C LEU A 157 12.77 5.08 12.96
N ARG A 158 13.37 4.93 11.77
CA ARG A 158 12.66 4.61 10.53
C ARG A 158 11.95 3.26 10.61
N GLY A 159 12.60 2.23 11.18
CA GLY A 159 11.98 0.92 11.37
C GLY A 159 10.76 0.96 12.32
N ARG A 160 10.85 1.74 13.40
CA ARG A 160 9.71 1.99 14.30
C ARG A 160 8.56 2.72 13.60
N TYR A 161 8.88 3.69 12.74
CA TYR A 161 7.90 4.37 11.92
C TYR A 161 7.23 3.41 10.92
N GLU A 162 8.01 2.60 10.21
CA GLU A 162 7.53 1.64 9.23
C GLU A 162 6.57 0.61 9.84
N GLN A 163 6.89 0.10 11.03
CA GLN A 163 5.98 -0.80 11.77
C GLN A 163 4.66 -0.11 12.11
N ALA A 164 4.70 1.14 12.60
CA ALA A 164 3.49 1.90 12.88
C ALA A 164 2.68 2.20 11.60
N TYR A 165 3.36 2.48 10.49
CA TYR A 165 2.72 2.70 9.19
C TYR A 165 2.00 1.46 8.68
N GLN A 166 2.59 0.27 8.80
CA GLN A 166 1.94 -0.98 8.41
C GLN A 166 0.69 -1.24 9.26
N GLY A 167 0.78 -1.07 10.57
CA GLY A 167 -0.39 -1.21 11.46
C GLY A 167 -1.52 -0.22 11.12
N TRP A 168 -1.19 1.03 10.87
CA TRP A 168 -2.16 2.04 10.44
C TRP A 168 -2.80 1.68 9.09
N LYS A 169 -2.01 1.23 8.12
CA LYS A 169 -2.47 0.83 6.79
C LYS A 169 -3.42 -0.37 6.85
N GLU A 170 -3.13 -1.35 7.69
CA GLU A 170 -3.99 -2.52 7.90
C GLU A 170 -5.35 -2.12 8.49
N LEU A 171 -5.34 -1.28 9.55
CA LEU A 171 -6.57 -0.76 10.15
C LEU A 171 -7.40 0.05 9.15
N ARG A 172 -6.76 0.89 8.34
CA ARG A 172 -7.41 1.66 7.29
C ARG A 172 -8.08 0.75 6.26
N THR A 173 -7.38 -0.28 5.79
CA THR A 173 -7.93 -1.25 4.83
C THR A 173 -9.13 -2.01 5.42
N GLN A 174 -9.06 -2.40 6.70
CA GLN A 174 -10.18 -3.05 7.40
C GLN A 174 -11.39 -2.11 7.50
N LEU A 175 -11.18 -0.84 7.84
CA LEU A 175 -12.24 0.15 7.93
C LEU A 175 -12.89 0.42 6.56
N GLU A 176 -12.10 0.60 5.51
CA GLU A 176 -12.56 0.79 4.13
C GLU A 176 -13.40 -0.41 3.64
N ALA A 177 -12.99 -1.64 3.96
CA ALA A 177 -13.76 -2.85 3.64
C ALA A 177 -15.11 -2.90 4.37
N LEU A 178 -15.20 -2.42 5.61
CA LEU A 178 -16.46 -2.32 6.36
C LEU A 178 -17.36 -1.19 5.86
N GLN A 179 -16.79 -0.12 5.30
CA GLN A 179 -17.54 1.06 4.84
C GLN A 179 -18.02 0.97 3.38
N SER A 180 -17.53 0.03 2.60
CA SER A 180 -17.83 -0.06 1.15
C SER A 180 -19.31 -0.22 0.79
N ASP A 181 -20.21 -0.47 1.78
CA ASP A 181 -21.64 -0.76 1.58
C ASP A 181 -22.59 0.22 2.33
N VAL A 182 -22.10 1.37 2.78
CA VAL A 182 -22.85 2.25 3.73
C VAL A 182 -24.15 2.82 3.15
N GLY A 183 -24.22 3.15 1.87
CA GLY A 183 -25.38 3.79 1.27
C GLY A 183 -26.64 2.90 1.21
N ASP A 184 -26.49 1.64 0.88
CA ASP A 184 -27.61 0.68 0.83
C ASP A 184 -28.00 0.16 2.22
N ARG A 185 -27.04 0.16 3.15
CA ARG A 185 -27.25 -0.25 4.56
C ARG A 185 -28.12 0.72 5.32
N ALA A 186 -27.88 2.02 5.26
CA ALA A 186 -28.68 3.02 5.97
C ALA A 186 -30.16 2.94 5.57
N ARG A 187 -30.45 2.81 4.28
CA ARG A 187 -31.83 2.61 3.79
C ARG A 187 -32.44 1.30 4.29
N ARG A 188 -31.64 0.24 4.33
CA ARG A 188 -32.09 -1.07 4.82
C ARG A 188 -32.40 -1.02 6.31
N GLU A 189 -31.55 -0.37 7.10
CA GLU A 189 -31.72 -0.18 8.53
C GLU A 189 -32.96 0.63 8.86
N ASP A 190 -33.18 1.79 8.22
CA ASP A 190 -34.38 2.60 8.40
C ASP A 190 -35.65 1.79 8.09
N MET A 191 -35.63 1.02 7.01
CA MET A 191 -36.73 0.15 6.65
C MET A 191 -36.99 -0.94 7.72
N LEU A 192 -35.93 -1.60 8.20
CA LEU A 192 -36.05 -2.63 9.24
C LEU A 192 -36.54 -2.04 10.56
N ARG A 193 -36.05 -0.88 10.98
CA ARG A 193 -36.52 -0.18 12.19
C ARG A 193 -37.99 0.18 12.10
N PHE A 194 -38.45 0.70 10.95
CA PHE A 194 -39.86 0.99 10.71
C PHE A 194 -40.71 -0.28 10.79
N GLN A 195 -40.29 -1.37 10.16
CA GLN A 195 -41.00 -2.65 10.18
C GLN A 195 -41.07 -3.26 11.59
N ALA A 196 -39.93 -3.22 12.33
CA ALA A 196 -39.89 -3.69 13.71
C ALA A 196 -40.86 -2.92 14.60
N GLN A 197 -40.87 -1.59 14.48
CA GLN A 197 -41.74 -0.72 15.24
C GLN A 197 -43.22 -0.97 14.94
N GLU A 198 -43.59 -1.14 13.67
CA GLU A 198 -44.96 -1.42 13.25
C GLU A 198 -45.46 -2.75 13.82
N ILE A 199 -44.66 -3.81 13.77
CA ILE A 199 -45.01 -5.12 14.33
C ILE A 199 -45.09 -5.06 15.87
N GLN A 200 -44.13 -4.37 16.51
CA GLN A 200 -44.09 -4.24 17.97
C GLN A 200 -45.27 -3.41 18.50
N GLN A 201 -45.59 -2.28 17.89
CA GLN A 201 -46.71 -1.43 18.27
C GLN A 201 -48.05 -2.14 18.10
N ALA A 202 -48.16 -3.00 17.10
CA ALA A 202 -49.36 -3.79 16.88
C ALA A 202 -49.64 -4.77 18.06
N GLY A 203 -48.59 -5.24 18.76
CA GLY A 203 -48.74 -6.06 19.96
C GLY A 203 -49.60 -7.32 19.75
N ILE A 204 -49.46 -7.95 18.60
CA ILE A 204 -50.21 -9.19 18.24
C ILE A 204 -49.59 -10.39 18.97
N PHE A 205 -50.44 -11.36 19.31
CA PHE A 205 -49.99 -12.58 19.98
C PHE A 205 -50.56 -13.83 19.29
N PRO A 206 -49.99 -15.02 19.54
CA PRO A 206 -50.49 -16.28 18.98
C PRO A 206 -51.97 -16.49 19.35
N ASP A 207 -52.74 -17.08 18.42
CA ASP A 207 -54.16 -17.41 18.55
C ASP A 207 -55.12 -16.19 18.71
N GLU A 208 -54.64 -14.97 18.75
CA GLU A 208 -55.44 -13.74 18.89
C GLU A 208 -56.52 -13.64 17.79
N GLU A 209 -56.15 -13.92 16.56
CA GLU A 209 -57.07 -13.88 15.41
C GLU A 209 -58.24 -14.86 15.57
N GLU A 210 -57.97 -16.08 16.05
CA GLU A 210 -58.99 -17.12 16.25
C GLU A 210 -59.93 -16.73 17.38
N GLN A 211 -59.39 -16.22 18.48
CA GLN A 211 -60.20 -15.70 19.59
C GLN A 211 -61.12 -14.56 19.15
N LEU A 212 -60.59 -13.59 18.43
CA LEU A 212 -61.37 -12.46 17.92
C LEU A 212 -62.41 -12.88 16.89
N ARG A 213 -62.11 -13.82 16.02
CA ARG A 213 -63.11 -14.38 15.05
C ARG A 213 -64.25 -15.07 15.78
N SER A 214 -63.96 -15.86 16.82
CA SER A 214 -64.97 -16.52 17.66
C SER A 214 -65.84 -15.50 18.41
N GLU A 215 -65.22 -14.46 18.96
CA GLU A 215 -65.92 -13.34 19.63
C GLU A 215 -66.78 -12.58 18.65
N ARG A 216 -66.29 -12.21 17.45
CA ARG A 216 -67.03 -11.55 16.41
C ARG A 216 -68.28 -12.33 16.02
N GLN A 217 -68.13 -13.66 15.81
CA GLN A 217 -69.22 -14.52 15.43
C GLN A 217 -70.34 -14.52 16.52
N ARG A 218 -69.99 -14.54 17.81
CA ARG A 218 -70.93 -14.45 18.92
C ARG A 218 -71.64 -13.10 18.95
N LEU A 219 -70.92 -11.98 18.78
CA LEU A 219 -71.49 -10.63 18.77
C LEU A 219 -72.45 -10.43 17.58
N VAL A 220 -72.07 -10.89 16.39
CA VAL A 220 -72.92 -10.78 15.18
C VAL A 220 -74.22 -11.62 15.37
N HIS A 221 -74.11 -12.83 15.93
CA HIS A 221 -75.30 -13.62 16.23
C HIS A 221 -76.17 -12.98 17.28
N ALA A 222 -75.63 -12.43 18.36
CA ALA A 222 -76.38 -11.76 19.37
C ALA A 222 -77.09 -10.50 18.81
N HIS A 223 -76.41 -9.74 18.00
CA HIS A 223 -77.00 -8.57 17.31
C HIS A 223 -78.16 -8.98 16.39
N ARG A 224 -78.00 -10.01 15.59
CA ARG A 224 -79.04 -10.49 14.69
C ARG A 224 -80.24 -11.05 15.43
N LEU A 225 -80.00 -11.79 16.51
CA LEU A 225 -81.08 -12.30 17.37
C LEU A 225 -81.86 -11.19 18.04
N ARG A 226 -81.14 -10.13 18.50
CA ARG A 226 -81.78 -8.95 19.12
C ARG A 226 -82.62 -8.18 18.09
N GLU A 227 -82.13 -7.97 16.86
CA GLU A 227 -82.89 -7.34 15.79
C GLU A 227 -84.19 -8.09 15.50
N LEU A 228 -84.09 -9.43 15.30
CA LEU A 228 -85.26 -10.29 14.98
C LEU A 228 -86.28 -10.29 16.15
N ALA A 229 -85.81 -10.39 17.38
CA ALA A 229 -86.69 -10.35 18.56
C ALA A 229 -87.35 -8.97 18.72
N HIS A 230 -86.60 -7.90 18.46
CA HIS A 230 -87.12 -6.50 18.51
C HIS A 230 -88.18 -6.28 17.41
N GLU A 231 -87.92 -6.69 16.18
CA GLU A 231 -88.85 -6.58 15.06
C GLU A 231 -90.15 -7.36 15.36
N ALA A 232 -90.05 -8.59 15.81
CA ALA A 232 -91.24 -9.38 16.21
C ALA A 232 -92.02 -8.77 17.38
N HIS A 233 -91.31 -8.20 18.41
CA HIS A 233 -91.94 -7.50 19.49
C HIS A 233 -92.64 -6.22 19.01
N ALA A 234 -92.03 -5.43 18.09
CA ALA A 234 -92.59 -4.21 17.58
C ALA A 234 -93.93 -4.44 16.80
N GLU A 235 -93.94 -5.48 15.97
CA GLU A 235 -95.14 -5.93 15.27
C GLU A 235 -96.29 -6.30 16.21
N LEU A 236 -95.94 -6.94 17.35
CA LEU A 236 -96.95 -7.34 18.32
C LEU A 236 -97.51 -6.12 19.11
N GLN A 237 -96.66 -5.16 19.56
CA GLN A 237 -97.03 -4.22 20.61
C GLN A 237 -96.65 -2.74 20.36
N ALA A 238 -95.66 -2.39 19.56
CA ALA A 238 -95.02 -1.09 19.58
C ALA A 238 -95.66 -0.02 18.64
N ASP A 239 -96.53 -0.36 17.71
CA ASP A 239 -97.07 0.53 16.66
C ASP A 239 -98.57 0.62 16.73
N GLU A 240 -99.20 1.74 16.22
CA GLU A 240 -100.63 1.91 16.10
C GLU A 240 -101.33 0.81 15.26
N GLN A 241 -100.52 0.16 14.41
CA GLN A 241 -100.93 -0.98 13.58
C GLN A 241 -100.60 -2.31 14.27
N ALA A 242 -100.07 -2.31 15.44
CA ALA A 242 -99.66 -3.51 16.14
C ALA A 242 -100.82 -4.49 16.35
N ILE A 243 -100.50 -5.77 16.19
CA ILE A 243 -101.44 -6.90 16.25
C ILE A 243 -102.33 -6.80 17.50
N LEU A 244 -101.76 -6.53 18.66
CA LEU A 244 -102.50 -6.44 19.93
C LEU A 244 -103.49 -5.29 19.95
N ILE A 245 -103.17 -4.13 19.36
CA ILE A 245 -104.06 -2.99 19.30
C ILE A 245 -105.24 -3.32 18.38
N ARG A 246 -104.98 -3.91 17.23
CA ARG A 246 -105.96 -4.33 16.25
C ARG A 246 -106.87 -5.41 16.82
N LEU A 247 -106.30 -6.43 17.45
CA LEU A 247 -107.05 -7.52 18.04
C LEU A 247 -107.88 -7.01 19.25
N GLY A 248 -107.39 -6.03 20.00
CA GLY A 248 -108.15 -5.39 21.11
C GLY A 248 -109.35 -4.54 20.59
N ARG A 249 -109.25 -3.98 19.36
CA ARG A 249 -110.43 -3.31 18.69
C ARG A 249 -111.45 -4.37 18.29
N ILE A 250 -110.97 -5.48 17.67
CA ILE A 250 -111.86 -6.58 17.26
C ILE A 250 -112.55 -7.17 18.46
N GLY A 251 -111.77 -7.43 19.61
CA GLY A 251 -112.34 -7.92 20.88
C GLY A 251 -113.48 -7.01 21.41
N ARG A 252 -113.33 -5.67 21.31
CA ARG A 252 -114.39 -4.72 21.74
C ARG A 252 -115.62 -4.85 20.85
N THR A 253 -115.45 -4.94 19.58
CA THR A 253 -116.53 -5.13 18.62
C THR A 253 -117.26 -6.44 18.83
N LEU A 254 -116.49 -7.56 19.17
CA LEU A 254 -117.07 -8.84 19.45
C LEU A 254 -117.78 -8.87 20.85
N ALA A 255 -117.32 -8.13 21.85
CA ALA A 255 -117.96 -7.94 23.10
C ALA A 255 -119.35 -7.23 22.97
N GLU A 256 -119.44 -6.16 22.07
CA GLU A 256 -120.67 -5.47 21.72
C GLU A 256 -121.65 -6.43 21.00
N LEU A 257 -121.11 -7.27 20.10
CA LEU A 257 -121.90 -8.30 19.40
C LEU A 257 -122.47 -9.34 20.38
N ALA A 258 -121.63 -9.88 21.31
CA ALA A 258 -121.99 -10.87 22.26
C ALA A 258 -123.10 -10.33 23.25
N GLN A 259 -123.11 -9.06 23.57
CA GLN A 259 -124.18 -8.40 24.30
C GLN A 259 -125.51 -8.38 23.53
N THR A 260 -125.43 -8.38 22.22
CA THR A 260 -126.64 -8.35 21.36
C THR A 260 -127.12 -9.78 20.99
N ASP A 261 -126.17 -10.67 20.71
CA ASP A 261 -126.39 -12.08 20.33
C ASP A 261 -125.48 -13.03 21.18
N PRO A 262 -126.09 -13.76 22.18
CA PRO A 262 -125.31 -14.68 23.03
C PRO A 262 -124.54 -15.77 22.30
N ALA A 263 -124.94 -16.11 21.04
CA ALA A 263 -124.24 -17.04 20.20
C ALA A 263 -122.81 -16.60 19.81
N MET A 264 -122.44 -15.31 20.05
CA MET A 264 -121.12 -14.74 19.76
C MET A 264 -120.19 -14.73 20.96
N SER A 265 -120.61 -15.21 22.10
CA SER A 265 -119.78 -15.29 23.38
C SER A 265 -118.49 -16.11 23.18
N ASP A 266 -118.57 -17.21 22.41
CA ASP A 266 -117.34 -18.06 22.15
C ASP A 266 -116.31 -17.30 21.31
N CYS A 267 -116.76 -16.42 20.41
CA CYS A 267 -115.90 -15.57 19.56
C CYS A 267 -115.22 -14.48 20.43
N GLU A 268 -116.01 -13.85 21.39
CA GLU A 268 -115.43 -12.87 22.32
C GLU A 268 -114.43 -13.50 23.27
N GLN A 269 -114.73 -14.68 23.80
CA GLN A 269 -113.80 -15.44 24.69
C GLN A 269 -112.54 -15.77 23.88
N ALA A 270 -112.64 -16.32 22.68
CA ALA A 270 -111.46 -16.67 21.83
C ALA A 270 -110.58 -15.44 21.54
N ALA A 271 -111.17 -14.27 21.25
CA ALA A 271 -110.42 -13.04 21.04
C ALA A 271 -109.70 -12.58 22.33
N THR A 272 -110.40 -12.65 23.46
CA THR A 272 -109.78 -12.30 24.76
C THR A 272 -108.66 -13.25 25.15
N GLU A 273 -108.81 -14.54 24.96
CA GLU A 273 -107.72 -15.52 25.18
C GLU A 273 -106.54 -15.23 24.20
N SER A 274 -106.75 -14.94 22.92
CA SER A 274 -105.76 -14.59 21.94
C SER A 274 -104.96 -13.35 22.39
N VAL A 275 -105.65 -12.28 22.89
CA VAL A 275 -104.98 -11.08 23.41
C VAL A 275 -104.04 -11.42 24.57
N ILE A 276 -104.47 -12.29 25.51
CA ILE A 276 -103.66 -12.72 26.65
C ILE A 276 -102.42 -13.47 26.15
N GLN A 277 -102.56 -14.47 25.28
CA GLN A 277 -101.45 -15.20 24.71
C GLN A 277 -100.45 -14.37 24.00
N LEU A 278 -100.93 -13.41 23.17
CA LEU A 278 -100.06 -12.50 22.40
C LEU A 278 -99.30 -11.53 23.29
N LYS A 279 -100.01 -11.03 24.41
CA LYS A 279 -99.32 -10.22 25.39
C LYS A 279 -98.18 -10.97 26.11
N GLU A 280 -98.41 -12.22 26.45
CA GLU A 280 -97.38 -13.07 27.08
C GLU A 280 -96.22 -13.29 26.11
N LEU A 281 -96.47 -13.56 24.79
CA LEU A 281 -95.46 -13.70 23.81
C LEU A 281 -94.66 -12.40 23.63
N ALA A 282 -95.31 -11.24 23.60
CA ALA A 282 -94.61 -9.91 23.51
C ALA A 282 -93.72 -9.68 24.77
N GLY A 283 -94.22 -10.07 25.97
CA GLY A 283 -93.40 -10.02 27.20
C GLY A 283 -92.15 -10.90 27.10
N ARG A 284 -92.27 -12.14 26.65
CA ARG A 284 -91.13 -13.05 26.48
C ARG A 284 -90.12 -12.51 25.46
N LEU A 285 -90.58 -11.97 24.33
CA LEU A 285 -89.69 -11.37 23.31
C LEU A 285 -88.93 -10.15 23.85
N ARG A 286 -89.60 -9.27 24.62
CA ARG A 286 -89.00 -8.13 25.27
C ARG A 286 -87.89 -8.60 26.26
N ASP A 287 -88.21 -9.58 27.13
CA ASP A 287 -87.27 -10.08 28.13
C ASP A 287 -86.08 -10.78 27.45
N TYR A 288 -86.31 -11.52 26.37
CA TYR A 288 -85.27 -12.11 25.55
C TYR A 288 -84.36 -11.03 24.94
N THR A 289 -84.90 -9.93 24.38
CA THR A 289 -84.12 -8.82 23.80
C THR A 289 -83.25 -8.13 24.86
N GLN A 290 -83.72 -8.03 26.12
CA GLN A 290 -82.98 -7.45 27.25
C GLN A 290 -81.86 -8.38 27.74
N GLN A 291 -82.01 -9.69 27.62
CA GLN A 291 -81.00 -10.68 28.01
C GLN A 291 -79.89 -10.87 27.01
N LEU A 292 -80.08 -10.44 25.72
CA LEU A 292 -79.04 -10.51 24.70
C LEU A 292 -78.08 -9.34 24.87
N GLU A 293 -76.85 -9.67 25.29
CA GLU A 293 -75.72 -8.74 25.35
C GLU A 293 -75.21 -8.44 23.91
N ALA A 294 -75.88 -7.58 23.18
CA ALA A 294 -75.40 -7.05 21.90
C ALA A 294 -74.62 -5.76 22.22
N ASP A 295 -73.28 -5.81 22.10
CA ASP A 295 -72.39 -4.67 22.30
C ASP A 295 -71.83 -4.21 20.95
N PRO A 296 -72.45 -3.19 20.31
CA PRO A 296 -71.98 -2.66 19.03
C PRO A 296 -70.58 -2.03 19.10
N ASP A 297 -70.25 -1.40 20.22
CA ASP A 297 -68.96 -0.73 20.43
C ASP A 297 -67.84 -1.80 20.52
N ARG A 298 -68.12 -2.88 21.26
CA ARG A 298 -67.19 -4.02 21.30
C ARG A 298 -67.02 -4.70 19.94
N GLN A 299 -68.11 -4.85 19.16
CA GLN A 299 -68.05 -5.40 17.80
C GLN A 299 -67.13 -4.55 16.91
N ALA A 300 -67.26 -3.21 16.92
CA ALA A 300 -66.41 -2.31 16.18
C ALA A 300 -64.94 -2.45 16.55
N VAL A 301 -64.61 -2.54 17.85
CA VAL A 301 -63.25 -2.76 18.36
C VAL A 301 -62.68 -4.07 17.84
N VAL A 302 -63.47 -5.16 17.87
CA VAL A 302 -63.05 -6.47 17.37
C VAL A 302 -62.80 -6.45 15.88
N GLU A 303 -63.64 -5.77 15.10
CA GLU A 303 -63.47 -5.64 13.64
C GLU A 303 -62.24 -4.81 13.30
N ASP A 304 -62.02 -3.66 13.93
CA ASP A 304 -60.82 -2.83 13.76
C ASP A 304 -59.53 -3.62 14.08
N ARG A 305 -59.57 -4.43 15.12
CA ARG A 305 -58.44 -5.28 15.54
C ARG A 305 -58.16 -6.40 14.52
N LEU A 306 -59.22 -7.06 14.02
CA LEU A 306 -59.08 -8.07 12.95
C LEU A 306 -58.54 -7.46 11.64
N ASP A 307 -58.98 -6.26 11.29
CA ASP A 307 -58.50 -5.53 10.12
C ASP A 307 -56.99 -5.16 10.26
N LEU A 308 -56.56 -4.76 11.47
CA LEU A 308 -55.15 -4.53 11.75
C LEU A 308 -54.33 -5.81 11.54
N ILE A 309 -54.79 -6.93 12.14
CA ILE A 309 -54.13 -8.25 11.99
C ILE A 309 -54.09 -8.66 10.52
N HIS A 310 -55.17 -8.48 9.76
CA HIS A 310 -55.25 -8.80 8.35
C HIS A 310 -54.25 -7.99 7.50
N ARG A 311 -54.11 -6.67 7.76
CA ARG A 311 -53.12 -5.81 7.10
C ARG A 311 -51.70 -6.25 7.38
N LEU A 312 -51.39 -6.58 8.63
CA LEU A 312 -50.06 -7.10 9.02
C LEU A 312 -49.75 -8.43 8.36
N LYS A 313 -50.73 -9.36 8.34
CA LYS A 313 -50.57 -10.66 7.65
C LYS A 313 -50.30 -10.48 6.16
N LYS A 314 -51.05 -9.59 5.48
CA LYS A 314 -50.83 -9.30 4.05
C LYS A 314 -49.44 -8.72 3.79
N LYS A 315 -48.88 -7.94 4.72
CA LYS A 315 -47.59 -7.26 4.57
C LYS A 315 -46.41 -8.14 4.97
N TYR A 316 -46.55 -9.01 5.98
CA TYR A 316 -45.43 -9.68 6.64
C TYR A 316 -45.46 -11.21 6.63
N GLY A 317 -46.48 -11.89 6.03
CA GLY A 317 -46.33 -13.32 5.82
C GLY A 317 -47.55 -14.23 5.92
N GLY A 318 -48.78 -13.76 5.78
CA GLY A 318 -49.97 -14.62 5.60
C GLY A 318 -50.57 -15.24 6.88
N SER A 319 -49.83 -15.36 7.99
CA SER A 319 -50.35 -15.82 9.29
C SER A 319 -49.78 -14.96 10.44
N VAL A 320 -50.39 -15.01 11.63
CA VAL A 320 -49.91 -14.31 12.83
C VAL A 320 -48.55 -14.80 13.24
N GLU A 321 -48.31 -16.11 13.18
CA GLU A 321 -47.01 -16.72 13.50
C GLU A 321 -45.93 -16.26 12.53
N ALA A 322 -46.25 -16.11 11.22
CA ALA A 322 -45.33 -15.61 10.21
C ALA A 322 -44.96 -14.14 10.44
N VAL A 323 -45.91 -13.30 10.88
CA VAL A 323 -45.64 -11.91 11.26
C VAL A 323 -44.70 -11.85 12.46
N LEU A 324 -44.95 -12.64 13.51
CA LEU A 324 -44.11 -12.72 14.71
C LEU A 324 -42.71 -13.25 14.37
N LEU A 325 -42.58 -14.26 13.52
CA LEU A 325 -41.31 -14.78 13.05
C LEU A 325 -40.53 -13.74 12.24
N THR A 326 -41.21 -13.00 11.37
CA THR A 326 -40.63 -11.88 10.62
C THR A 326 -40.11 -10.78 11.57
N GLY A 327 -40.89 -10.43 12.59
CA GLY A 327 -40.46 -9.49 13.64
C GLY A 327 -39.18 -9.92 14.36
N ARG A 328 -39.05 -11.20 14.73
CA ARG A 328 -37.83 -11.77 15.33
C ARG A 328 -36.63 -11.68 14.38
N ARG A 329 -36.79 -12.08 13.11
CA ARG A 329 -35.73 -11.97 12.10
C ARG A 329 -35.25 -10.54 11.90
N ILE A 330 -36.17 -9.60 11.87
CA ILE A 330 -35.84 -8.16 11.75
C ILE A 330 -35.04 -7.71 12.97
N GLN A 331 -35.41 -8.11 14.17
CA GLN A 331 -34.66 -7.77 15.38
C GLN A 331 -33.27 -8.37 15.40
N GLU A 332 -33.10 -9.62 14.95
CA GLU A 332 -31.79 -10.27 14.80
C GLU A 332 -30.92 -9.53 13.79
N GLU A 333 -31.48 -9.15 12.63
CA GLU A 333 -30.76 -8.38 11.59
C GLU A 333 -30.33 -7.00 12.10
N LEU A 334 -31.19 -6.29 12.83
CA LEU A 334 -30.86 -5.01 13.47
C LEU A 334 -29.74 -5.16 14.51
N GLN A 335 -29.76 -6.18 15.35
CA GLN A 335 -28.67 -6.43 16.30
C GLN A 335 -27.34 -6.68 15.62
N LEU A 336 -27.33 -7.37 14.47
CA LEU A 336 -26.12 -7.56 13.69
C LEU A 336 -25.59 -6.25 13.10
N LEU A 337 -26.48 -5.35 12.68
CA LEU A 337 -26.11 -4.03 12.17
C LEU A 337 -25.54 -3.13 13.29
N ASP A 338 -26.18 -3.08 14.45
CA ASP A 338 -25.74 -2.33 15.64
C ASP A 338 -24.34 -2.79 16.12
N ASN A 339 -24.10 -4.11 16.15
CA ASN A 339 -22.81 -4.68 16.51
C ASN A 339 -21.69 -4.29 15.51
N ARG A 340 -22.02 -4.16 14.22
CA ARG A 340 -21.07 -3.68 13.20
C ARG A 340 -20.78 -2.19 13.32
N GLU A 341 -21.76 -1.36 13.67
CA GLU A 341 -21.54 0.06 13.93
C GLU A 341 -20.60 0.27 15.14
N ALA A 342 -20.82 -0.47 16.23
CA ALA A 342 -19.91 -0.45 17.37
C ALA A 342 -18.48 -0.87 16.96
N GLY A 343 -18.33 -1.90 16.13
CA GLY A 343 -17.05 -2.34 15.61
C GLY A 343 -16.37 -1.31 14.70
N THR A 344 -17.13 -0.59 13.85
CA THR A 344 -16.58 0.50 13.01
C THR A 344 -16.15 1.70 13.84
N ALA A 345 -16.89 2.06 14.89
CA ALA A 345 -16.53 3.14 15.80
C ALA A 345 -15.24 2.82 16.58
N GLU A 346 -15.09 1.58 17.05
CA GLU A 346 -13.87 1.12 17.73
C GLU A 346 -12.66 1.15 16.76
N LEU A 347 -12.82 0.61 15.54
CA LEU A 347 -11.75 0.64 14.53
C LEU A 347 -11.36 2.06 14.15
N THR A 348 -12.32 2.97 14.03
CA THR A 348 -12.05 4.39 13.74
C THR A 348 -11.25 5.03 14.87
N ALA A 349 -11.61 4.80 16.12
CA ALA A 349 -10.88 5.32 17.28
C ALA A 349 -9.43 4.79 17.33
N ARG A 350 -9.24 3.49 17.06
CA ARG A 350 -7.90 2.87 16.96
C ARG A 350 -7.09 3.42 15.78
N LEU A 351 -7.72 3.65 14.63
CA LEU A 351 -7.09 4.25 13.47
C LEU A 351 -6.60 5.67 13.78
N ASP A 352 -7.40 6.48 14.47
CA ASP A 352 -7.05 7.84 14.88
C ASP A 352 -5.90 7.86 15.90
N GLU A 353 -5.85 6.89 16.81
CA GLU A 353 -4.76 6.75 17.77
C GLU A 353 -3.44 6.40 17.06
N GLU A 354 -3.46 5.38 16.18
CA GLU A 354 -2.27 5.00 15.40
C GLU A 354 -1.85 6.10 14.43
N ALA A 355 -2.78 6.87 13.84
CA ALA A 355 -2.46 8.03 13.02
C ALA A 355 -1.73 9.13 13.81
N ARG A 356 -2.14 9.40 15.06
CA ARG A 356 -1.46 10.35 15.95
C ARG A 356 -0.04 9.88 16.29
N ARG A 357 0.11 8.60 16.63
CA ARG A 357 1.40 7.98 16.91
C ARG A 357 2.32 8.05 15.68
N LEU A 358 1.80 7.73 14.51
CA LEU A 358 2.53 7.78 13.23
C LEU A 358 3.02 9.20 12.92
N ARG A 359 2.15 10.22 13.08
CA ARG A 359 2.54 11.63 12.89
C ARG A 359 3.65 12.05 13.86
N THR A 360 3.59 11.64 15.11
CA THR A 360 4.63 11.94 16.10
C THR A 360 5.98 11.34 15.68
N LEU A 361 5.98 10.08 15.20
CA LEU A 361 7.20 9.43 14.70
C LEU A 361 7.70 10.10 13.41
N ALA A 362 6.81 10.49 12.50
CA ALA A 362 7.14 11.22 11.28
C ALA A 362 7.85 12.55 11.59
N GLN A 363 7.31 13.34 12.53
CA GLN A 363 7.90 14.61 12.95
C GLN A 363 9.27 14.43 13.62
N GLN A 364 9.43 13.40 14.46
CA GLN A 364 10.72 13.07 15.05
C GLN A 364 11.74 12.70 13.97
N LEU A 365 11.34 11.89 12.99
CA LEU A 365 12.18 11.47 11.87
C LEU A 365 12.58 12.67 11.00
N SER A 366 11.61 13.50 10.63
CA SER A 366 11.83 14.72 9.84
C SER A 366 12.82 15.68 10.53
N LYS A 367 12.64 15.94 11.83
CA LYS A 367 13.58 16.78 12.60
C LYS A 367 15.01 16.23 12.55
N LYS A 368 15.17 14.91 12.76
CA LYS A 368 16.49 14.25 12.71
C LYS A 368 17.10 14.31 11.30
N ARG A 369 16.29 14.18 10.25
CA ARG A 369 16.72 14.31 8.84
C ARG A 369 17.20 15.74 8.55
N ILE A 370 16.48 16.76 9.00
CA ILE A 370 16.89 18.16 8.85
C ILE A 370 18.25 18.42 9.52
N ASP A 371 18.45 17.88 10.73
CA ASP A 371 19.73 18.02 11.43
C ASP A 371 20.86 17.26 10.71
N ALA A 372 20.59 16.06 10.19
CA ALA A 372 21.53 15.30 9.37
C ALA A 372 21.85 16.02 8.06
N ALA A 373 20.85 16.60 7.38
CA ALA A 373 21.00 17.36 6.15
C ALA A 373 21.96 18.56 6.32
N LYS A 374 21.80 19.30 7.39
CA LYS A 374 22.71 20.43 7.71
C LYS A 374 24.15 19.97 7.91
N ARG A 375 24.36 18.89 8.66
CA ARG A 375 25.69 18.33 8.88
C ARG A 375 26.31 17.79 7.58
N MET A 376 25.54 17.07 6.79
CA MET A 376 25.97 16.54 5.49
C MET A 376 26.36 17.68 4.54
N THR A 377 25.55 18.72 4.44
CA THR A 377 25.83 19.92 3.63
C THR A 377 27.19 20.53 4.00
N THR A 378 27.46 20.69 5.29
CA THR A 378 28.73 21.27 5.78
C THR A 378 29.93 20.39 5.45
N LEU A 379 29.82 19.07 5.70
CA LEU A 379 30.92 18.13 5.47
C LEU A 379 31.24 17.98 3.97
N VAL A 380 30.21 17.83 3.13
CA VAL A 380 30.38 17.75 1.67
C VAL A 380 30.96 19.04 1.13
N GLY A 381 30.52 20.21 1.61
CA GLY A 381 31.10 21.51 1.25
C GLY A 381 32.60 21.58 1.55
N GLY A 382 33.02 21.07 2.72
CA GLY A 382 34.44 20.96 3.08
C GLY A 382 35.24 20.05 2.13
N GLU A 383 34.67 18.89 1.74
CA GLU A 383 35.32 17.99 0.78
C GLU A 383 35.40 18.59 -0.63
N LEU A 384 34.36 19.34 -1.07
CA LEU A 384 34.38 20.06 -2.35
C LEU A 384 35.47 21.17 -2.37
N THR A 385 35.60 21.93 -1.31
CA THR A 385 36.67 22.92 -1.14
C THR A 385 38.04 22.26 -1.28
N ALA A 386 38.26 21.14 -0.61
CA ALA A 386 39.52 20.42 -0.68
C ALA A 386 39.80 19.80 -2.06
N LEU A 387 38.78 19.56 -2.88
CA LEU A 387 38.90 19.22 -4.29
C LEU A 387 39.01 20.44 -5.24
N LYS A 388 39.25 21.66 -4.68
CA LYS A 388 39.33 22.92 -5.41
C LYS A 388 38.06 23.28 -6.19
N MET A 389 36.90 22.89 -5.62
CA MET A 389 35.58 23.28 -6.07
C MET A 389 34.95 24.28 -5.09
N GLU A 390 35.70 25.33 -4.76
CA GLU A 390 35.35 26.31 -3.72
C GLU A 390 34.06 27.09 -4.04
N GLN A 391 33.71 27.18 -5.31
CA GLN A 391 32.52 27.87 -5.79
C GLN A 391 31.27 26.99 -5.84
N ALA A 392 31.46 25.68 -5.70
CA ALA A 392 30.35 24.76 -5.72
C ALA A 392 29.55 24.80 -4.40
N ILE A 393 28.24 24.91 -4.51
CA ILE A 393 27.33 24.94 -3.37
C ILE A 393 26.53 23.65 -3.38
N PHE A 394 26.78 22.78 -2.41
CA PHE A 394 25.98 21.60 -2.16
C PHE A 394 24.97 21.87 -1.06
N GLN A 395 23.72 21.43 -1.27
CA GLN A 395 22.63 21.59 -0.31
C GLN A 395 21.77 20.34 -0.27
N VAL A 396 21.39 19.89 0.91
CA VAL A 396 20.39 18.86 1.13
C VAL A 396 19.09 19.52 1.57
N THR A 397 18.03 19.37 0.78
CA THR A 397 16.69 19.86 1.12
C THR A 397 15.84 18.71 1.64
N VAL A 398 15.10 19.00 2.70
CA VAL A 398 14.11 18.08 3.29
C VAL A 398 12.77 18.81 3.29
N SER A 399 11.82 18.34 2.50
CA SER A 399 10.45 18.84 2.45
C SER A 399 9.50 17.78 2.97
N SER A 400 8.65 18.16 3.94
CA SER A 400 7.72 17.24 4.59
C SER A 400 6.30 17.49 4.10
N ASP A 401 5.56 16.41 3.79
CA ASP A 401 4.13 16.43 3.54
C ASP A 401 3.43 15.64 4.64
N GLU A 402 2.88 16.35 5.62
CA GLU A 402 2.18 15.76 6.78
C GLU A 402 0.72 15.37 6.47
N SER A 403 0.25 15.54 5.24
CA SER A 403 -1.08 15.08 4.83
C SER A 403 -1.17 13.54 4.92
N ALA A 404 -2.38 13.02 5.00
CA ALA A 404 -2.59 11.56 5.01
C ALA A 404 -2.10 10.88 3.71
N GLU A 405 -2.04 11.64 2.61
CA GLU A 405 -1.56 11.21 1.30
C GLU A 405 -0.03 11.24 1.20
N GLY A 406 0.62 12.14 1.95
CA GLY A 406 2.07 12.27 2.04
C GLY A 406 2.75 11.23 2.94
N LEU A 407 1.97 10.48 3.77
CA LEU A 407 2.52 9.43 4.62
C LEU A 407 2.88 8.19 3.80
N GLY A 408 4.17 7.90 3.70
CA GLY A 408 4.70 6.70 3.05
C GLY A 408 5.38 5.75 4.04
N SER A 409 5.80 4.56 3.58
CA SER A 409 6.50 3.58 4.42
C SER A 409 7.84 4.09 4.96
N ALA A 410 8.45 5.07 4.30
CA ALA A 410 9.73 5.66 4.69
C ALA A 410 9.62 7.01 5.44
N GLY A 411 8.43 7.45 5.79
CA GLY A 411 8.17 8.76 6.40
C GLY A 411 7.35 9.67 5.50
N CYS A 412 7.24 10.93 5.87
CA CYS A 412 6.54 11.98 5.12
C CYS A 412 7.52 12.93 4.39
N ASP A 413 8.81 12.64 4.41
CA ASP A 413 9.83 13.53 3.88
C ASP A 413 10.25 13.15 2.46
N ARG A 414 10.41 14.16 1.63
CA ARG A 414 11.12 14.11 0.36
C ARG A 414 12.48 14.79 0.51
N VAL A 415 13.53 14.03 0.22
CA VAL A 415 14.91 14.50 0.31
C VAL A 415 15.47 14.70 -1.09
N GLU A 416 16.04 15.88 -1.35
CA GLU A 416 16.72 16.16 -2.61
C GLU A 416 18.10 16.75 -2.35
N PHE A 417 19.10 16.21 -3.06
CA PHE A 417 20.46 16.73 -3.10
C PHE A 417 20.57 17.70 -4.26
N LEU A 418 20.85 18.95 -3.92
CA LEU A 418 20.97 20.05 -4.86
C LEU A 418 22.41 20.50 -4.96
N LEU A 419 22.81 20.92 -6.15
CA LEU A 419 24.12 21.44 -6.43
C LEU A 419 24.06 22.67 -7.35
N SER A 420 24.93 23.65 -7.07
CA SER A 420 25.32 24.70 -7.99
C SER A 420 26.83 24.62 -8.19
N SER A 421 27.28 24.51 -9.44
CA SER A 421 28.71 24.48 -9.76
C SER A 421 29.31 25.88 -9.86
N ASN A 422 28.49 26.91 -10.18
CA ASN A 422 28.94 28.28 -10.44
C ASN A 422 28.31 29.28 -9.50
N PRO A 423 29.02 30.32 -9.11
CA PRO A 423 28.46 31.40 -8.30
C PRO A 423 27.31 32.11 -9.00
N GLY A 424 26.23 32.35 -8.26
CA GLY A 424 25.05 33.04 -8.79
C GLY A 424 24.04 32.18 -9.52
N GLU A 425 24.33 30.90 -9.76
CA GLU A 425 23.34 29.92 -10.24
C GLU A 425 22.53 29.33 -9.07
N LEU A 426 21.24 29.08 -9.31
CA LEU A 426 20.40 28.38 -8.34
C LEU A 426 20.80 26.91 -8.26
N PRO A 427 20.88 26.33 -7.05
CA PRO A 427 21.12 24.91 -6.88
C PRO A 427 20.07 24.05 -7.61
N ARG A 428 20.53 23.06 -8.36
CA ARG A 428 19.69 22.14 -9.15
C ARG A 428 19.89 20.70 -8.68
N PRO A 429 18.92 19.79 -8.91
CA PRO A 429 19.10 18.37 -8.62
C PRO A 429 20.37 17.80 -9.24
N LEU A 430 21.10 16.93 -8.51
CA LEU A 430 22.38 16.34 -8.95
C LEU A 430 22.32 15.75 -10.36
N GLY A 431 21.24 15.09 -10.74
CA GLY A 431 21.06 14.51 -12.06
C GLY A 431 20.95 15.50 -13.22
N ARG A 432 21.00 16.82 -12.96
CA ARG A 432 20.98 17.89 -13.98
C ARG A 432 22.32 18.63 -14.10
N VAL A 433 23.35 18.11 -13.47
CA VAL A 433 24.72 18.68 -13.58
C VAL A 433 25.32 18.29 -14.91
N ALA A 434 25.82 19.26 -15.68
CA ALA A 434 26.13 19.11 -17.10
C ALA A 434 27.51 18.49 -17.43
N SER A 435 28.46 18.44 -16.48
CA SER A 435 29.86 18.01 -16.73
C SER A 435 30.17 16.68 -16.03
N GLY A 436 30.53 15.63 -16.81
CA GLY A 436 30.87 14.32 -16.28
C GLY A 436 32.02 14.35 -15.27
N GLY A 437 33.12 15.06 -15.56
CA GLY A 437 34.26 15.17 -14.64
C GLY A 437 33.95 15.96 -13.35
N GLU A 438 33.08 16.99 -13.39
CA GLU A 438 32.62 17.68 -12.20
C GLU A 438 31.73 16.78 -11.34
N LEU A 439 30.81 16.08 -11.99
CA LEU A 439 29.90 15.16 -11.30
C LEU A 439 30.70 14.03 -10.63
N SER A 440 31.70 13.46 -11.28
CA SER A 440 32.57 12.42 -10.69
C SER A 440 33.31 12.93 -9.43
N ARG A 441 33.78 14.20 -9.42
CA ARG A 441 34.42 14.82 -8.23
C ARG A 441 33.41 15.08 -7.11
N ILE A 442 32.20 15.51 -7.44
CA ILE A 442 31.13 15.70 -6.47
C ILE A 442 30.74 14.38 -5.83
N MET A 443 30.62 13.34 -6.65
CA MET A 443 30.35 11.98 -6.17
C MET A 443 31.49 11.45 -5.31
N LEU A 444 32.76 11.76 -5.62
CA LEU A 444 33.88 11.46 -4.75
C LEU A 444 33.74 12.14 -3.39
N ALA A 445 33.38 13.43 -3.35
CA ALA A 445 33.15 14.15 -2.10
C ALA A 445 32.01 13.53 -1.28
N LEU A 446 30.87 13.25 -1.93
CA LEU A 446 29.72 12.60 -1.29
C LEU A 446 30.07 11.22 -0.74
N LYS A 447 30.69 10.36 -1.57
CA LYS A 447 31.11 9.01 -1.17
C LYS A 447 32.15 9.06 -0.04
N THR A 448 33.03 10.06 -0.01
CA THR A 448 33.99 10.23 1.09
C THR A 448 33.30 10.53 2.42
N VAL A 449 32.24 11.34 2.40
CA VAL A 449 31.43 11.64 3.60
C VAL A 449 30.57 10.44 4.03
N LEU A 450 30.12 9.62 3.07
CA LEU A 450 29.25 8.46 3.30
C LEU A 450 30.02 7.14 3.50
N ALA A 451 31.34 7.14 3.40
CA ALA A 451 32.16 5.93 3.26
C ALA A 451 31.86 4.82 4.26
N GLU A 452 31.64 5.15 5.53
CA GLU A 452 31.35 4.17 6.58
C GLU A 452 29.93 3.60 6.54
N MET A 453 28.99 4.32 5.92
CA MET A 453 27.57 3.99 5.90
C MET A 453 27.08 3.46 4.55
N ASP A 454 27.86 3.67 3.50
CA ASP A 454 27.52 3.22 2.16
C ASP A 454 27.74 1.70 2.05
N GLN A 455 26.68 1.00 1.63
CA GLN A 455 26.69 -0.47 1.54
C GLN A 455 27.14 -1.00 0.17
N VAL A 456 27.39 -0.13 -0.81
CA VAL A 456 27.85 -0.53 -2.13
C VAL A 456 29.32 -0.95 -2.06
N PRO A 457 29.65 -2.23 -2.29
CA PRO A 457 31.02 -2.73 -2.04
C PRO A 457 32.05 -2.27 -3.07
N VAL A 458 31.64 -1.89 -4.29
CA VAL A 458 32.54 -1.54 -5.40
C VAL A 458 32.21 -0.16 -5.95
N LEU A 459 33.20 0.72 -6.00
CA LEU A 459 33.11 2.06 -6.57
C LEU A 459 34.06 2.18 -7.76
N VAL A 460 33.55 2.67 -8.87
CA VAL A 460 34.32 2.86 -10.11
C VAL A 460 34.28 4.34 -10.48
N PHE A 461 35.46 4.96 -10.62
CA PHE A 461 35.62 6.35 -11.03
C PHE A 461 36.29 6.44 -12.40
N ASP A 462 35.56 6.99 -13.38
CA ASP A 462 36.09 7.33 -14.70
C ASP A 462 36.05 8.85 -14.91
N GLU A 463 36.96 9.36 -15.71
CA GLU A 463 37.07 10.80 -16.09
C GLU A 463 37.17 11.79 -14.90
N ILE A 464 37.47 11.30 -13.70
CA ILE A 464 37.52 12.15 -12.50
C ILE A 464 38.62 13.20 -12.57
N ASP A 465 39.67 12.92 -13.35
CA ASP A 465 40.89 13.73 -13.54
C ASP A 465 40.79 14.68 -14.75
N THR A 466 39.64 14.76 -15.42
CA THR A 466 39.44 15.67 -16.57
C THR A 466 39.50 17.13 -16.12
N GLY A 467 40.42 17.89 -16.75
CA GLY A 467 40.59 19.32 -16.49
C GLY A 467 41.27 19.68 -15.15
N VAL A 468 41.90 18.70 -14.49
CA VAL A 468 42.61 18.93 -13.23
C VAL A 468 44.05 18.49 -13.28
N GLY A 469 44.87 19.01 -12.37
CA GLY A 469 46.29 18.64 -12.24
C GLY A 469 46.88 19.06 -10.91
N GLY A 470 48.16 18.75 -10.69
CA GLY A 470 48.95 19.19 -9.54
C GLY A 470 48.33 18.87 -8.17
N ALA A 471 48.05 19.87 -7.36
CA ALA A 471 47.55 19.71 -6.00
C ALA A 471 46.15 19.11 -5.92
N VAL A 472 45.28 19.33 -6.94
CA VAL A 472 43.93 18.77 -6.98
C VAL A 472 44.02 17.24 -7.20
N ALA A 473 44.87 16.80 -8.11
CA ALA A 473 45.11 15.37 -8.37
C ALA A 473 45.63 14.62 -7.13
N ALA A 474 46.53 15.27 -6.38
CA ALA A 474 47.03 14.69 -5.14
C ALA A 474 45.91 14.59 -4.07
N ALA A 475 45.07 15.62 -3.94
CA ALA A 475 43.92 15.62 -3.03
C ALA A 475 42.89 14.54 -3.39
N MET A 476 42.63 14.33 -4.70
CA MET A 476 41.74 13.27 -5.21
C MET A 476 42.30 11.88 -4.88
N GLY A 477 43.60 11.65 -5.18
CA GLY A 477 44.24 10.37 -4.89
C GLY A 477 44.16 10.00 -3.40
N THR A 478 44.35 10.97 -2.52
CA THR A 478 44.21 10.78 -1.07
C THR A 478 42.79 10.34 -0.68
N ARG A 479 41.76 10.91 -1.31
CA ARG A 479 40.36 10.57 -1.02
C ARG A 479 39.95 9.22 -1.58
N LEU A 480 40.36 8.92 -2.81
CA LEU A 480 40.16 7.58 -3.41
C LEU A 480 40.78 6.49 -2.55
N ARG A 481 41.98 6.76 -2.03
CA ARG A 481 42.66 5.84 -1.10
C ARG A 481 41.89 5.70 0.22
N ARG A 482 41.41 6.80 0.81
CA ARG A 482 40.57 6.76 2.02
C ARG A 482 39.31 5.92 1.80
N LEU A 483 38.63 6.08 0.65
CA LEU A 483 37.52 5.24 0.26
C LEU A 483 37.91 3.77 0.15
N GLY A 484 39.14 3.47 -0.32
CA GLY A 484 39.68 2.13 -0.42
C GLY A 484 39.75 1.35 0.90
N ALA A 485 39.72 2.04 2.04
CA ALA A 485 39.64 1.39 3.36
C ALA A 485 38.26 0.76 3.65
N PHE A 486 37.19 1.27 3.02
CA PHE A 486 35.81 0.84 3.24
C PHE A 486 35.23 0.10 2.04
N HIS A 487 35.66 0.47 0.83
CA HIS A 487 35.17 -0.04 -0.44
C HIS A 487 36.30 -0.57 -1.31
N GLN A 488 35.99 -1.39 -2.27
CA GLN A 488 36.89 -1.67 -3.38
C GLN A 488 36.74 -0.56 -4.43
N VAL A 489 37.79 0.22 -4.63
CA VAL A 489 37.76 1.41 -5.50
C VAL A 489 38.58 1.15 -6.75
N PHE A 490 37.98 1.36 -7.91
CA PHE A 490 38.65 1.39 -9.21
C PHE A 490 38.66 2.81 -9.76
N CYS A 491 39.80 3.26 -10.26
CA CYS A 491 39.91 4.57 -10.90
C CYS A 491 40.73 4.51 -12.19
N ILE A 492 40.14 4.98 -13.29
CA ILE A 492 40.92 5.26 -14.51
C ILE A 492 41.53 6.65 -14.38
N THR A 493 42.84 6.74 -14.60
CA THR A 493 43.55 8.05 -14.54
C THR A 493 44.72 8.08 -15.48
N HIS A 494 45.02 9.28 -15.94
CA HIS A 494 46.26 9.63 -16.66
C HIS A 494 47.23 10.44 -15.78
N LEU A 495 46.83 10.74 -14.52
CA LEU A 495 47.60 11.58 -13.61
C LEU A 495 48.47 10.72 -12.66
N PRO A 496 49.81 10.91 -12.67
CA PRO A 496 50.72 10.17 -11.83
C PRO A 496 50.48 10.40 -10.32
N GLN A 497 49.98 11.60 -9.96
CA GLN A 497 49.64 11.95 -8.55
C GLN A 497 48.50 11.08 -8.00
N VAL A 498 47.53 10.72 -8.85
CA VAL A 498 46.43 9.79 -8.45
C VAL A 498 46.95 8.36 -8.45
N ALA A 499 47.66 7.96 -9.52
CA ALA A 499 48.18 6.60 -9.69
C ALA A 499 49.13 6.18 -8.56
N SER A 500 49.96 7.13 -8.07
CA SER A 500 50.89 6.86 -6.96
C SER A 500 50.19 6.51 -5.64
N GLN A 501 48.96 6.98 -5.40
CA GLN A 501 48.20 6.73 -4.18
C GLN A 501 47.53 5.33 -4.13
N ALA A 502 47.40 4.64 -5.26
CA ALA A 502 46.74 3.35 -5.33
C ALA A 502 47.52 2.23 -4.61
N GLU A 503 46.84 1.24 -4.12
CA GLU A 503 47.45 0.02 -3.55
C GLU A 503 47.78 -0.98 -4.66
N HIS A 504 46.92 -1.05 -5.65
CA HIS A 504 47.05 -1.94 -6.81
C HIS A 504 47.11 -1.14 -8.09
N HIS A 505 47.96 -1.58 -9.03
CA HIS A 505 48.14 -0.86 -10.29
C HIS A 505 48.02 -1.83 -11.45
N LEU A 506 47.05 -1.59 -12.33
CA LEU A 506 46.83 -2.35 -13.55
C LEU A 506 47.21 -1.47 -14.76
N LEU A 507 48.05 -1.99 -15.63
CA LEU A 507 48.43 -1.36 -16.87
C LEU A 507 47.65 -2.01 -18.02
N VAL A 508 46.95 -1.19 -18.77
CA VAL A 508 46.20 -1.57 -19.97
C VAL A 508 47.04 -1.20 -21.22
N GLU A 509 47.40 -2.20 -21.99
CA GLU A 509 48.26 -2.02 -23.19
C GLU A 509 47.55 -2.55 -24.42
N LYS A 510 47.84 -1.90 -25.57
CA LYS A 510 47.43 -2.35 -26.88
C LYS A 510 48.55 -3.13 -27.50
N GLY A 511 48.24 -4.33 -27.98
CA GLY A 511 49.16 -5.16 -28.78
C GLY A 511 48.63 -5.34 -30.20
N LEU A 512 49.51 -5.70 -31.09
CA LEU A 512 49.20 -6.11 -32.45
C LEU A 512 49.59 -7.58 -32.64
N ASP A 513 48.63 -8.41 -33.01
CA ASP A 513 48.90 -9.78 -33.45
C ASP A 513 48.54 -9.90 -34.95
N GLY A 514 49.57 -9.85 -35.78
CA GLY A 514 49.40 -9.75 -37.22
C GLY A 514 48.68 -8.45 -37.62
N GLN A 515 47.48 -8.56 -38.17
CA GLN A 515 46.65 -7.41 -38.55
C GLN A 515 45.57 -7.06 -37.51
N ARG A 516 45.50 -7.78 -36.40
CA ARG A 516 44.45 -7.57 -35.39
C ARG A 516 45.01 -6.89 -34.15
N THR A 517 44.28 -5.90 -33.68
CA THR A 517 44.58 -5.26 -32.40
C THR A 517 43.94 -6.05 -31.24
N PHE A 518 44.69 -6.23 -30.16
CA PHE A 518 44.18 -6.79 -28.94
C PHE A 518 44.54 -5.91 -27.73
N THR A 519 43.73 -5.99 -26.68
CA THR A 519 43.99 -5.32 -25.41
C THR A 519 44.42 -6.35 -24.37
N SER A 520 45.54 -6.08 -23.70
CA SER A 520 46.04 -6.86 -22.58
C SER A 520 46.06 -6.02 -21.31
N VAL A 521 45.95 -6.69 -20.15
CA VAL A 521 45.99 -6.05 -18.82
C VAL A 521 46.96 -6.80 -17.96
N ARG A 522 47.91 -6.09 -17.35
CA ARG A 522 48.85 -6.68 -16.40
C ARG A 522 48.95 -5.90 -15.10
N ALA A 523 49.10 -6.63 -14.02
CA ALA A 523 49.33 -6.03 -12.70
C ALA A 523 50.82 -5.59 -12.57
N LEU A 524 51.02 -4.34 -12.18
CA LEU A 524 52.33 -3.75 -11.97
C LEU A 524 52.68 -3.82 -10.48
N LYS A 525 53.93 -4.26 -10.20
CA LYS A 525 54.53 -4.31 -8.85
C LYS A 525 55.95 -3.76 -8.88
N GLY A 526 56.43 -3.21 -7.75
CA GLY A 526 57.82 -2.79 -7.58
C GLY A 526 58.31 -1.84 -8.71
N MET A 527 59.42 -2.20 -9.35
CA MET A 527 60.05 -1.41 -10.40
C MET A 527 59.16 -1.13 -11.62
N GLY A 528 58.30 -2.12 -11.99
CA GLY A 528 57.39 -1.89 -13.13
C GLY A 528 56.35 -0.81 -12.84
N ARG A 529 55.92 -0.66 -11.63
CA ARG A 529 55.02 0.43 -11.21
C ARG A 529 55.74 1.79 -11.17
N GLU A 530 56.98 1.81 -10.68
CA GLU A 530 57.81 3.02 -10.71
C GLU A 530 58.06 3.52 -12.15
N GLU A 531 58.35 2.59 -13.06
CA GLU A 531 58.54 2.90 -14.48
C GLU A 531 57.28 3.47 -15.14
N GLU A 532 56.14 2.91 -14.86
CA GLU A 532 54.88 3.43 -15.42
C GLU A 532 54.55 4.83 -14.86
N ILE A 533 54.71 5.07 -13.57
CA ILE A 533 54.54 6.42 -13.01
C ILE A 533 55.56 7.39 -13.57
N ALA A 534 56.82 6.94 -13.75
CA ALA A 534 57.83 7.77 -14.43
C ALA A 534 57.48 8.09 -15.87
N ARG A 535 56.92 7.13 -16.64
CA ARG A 535 56.39 7.32 -18.00
C ARG A 535 55.23 8.36 -18.00
N MET A 536 54.33 8.26 -17.03
CA MET A 536 53.21 9.23 -16.88
C MET A 536 53.70 10.65 -16.53
N LEU A 537 54.84 10.79 -15.84
CA LEU A 537 55.43 12.09 -15.51
C LEU A 537 56.14 12.77 -16.68
N SER A 538 56.86 12.01 -17.51
CA SER A 538 57.77 12.55 -18.51
C SER A 538 57.47 12.16 -19.99
N GLY A 539 56.48 11.28 -20.20
CA GLY A 539 56.19 10.70 -21.51
C GLY A 539 57.26 9.67 -21.91
N LEU A 540 57.79 9.77 -23.14
CA LEU A 540 58.66 8.75 -23.76
C LEU A 540 60.08 8.73 -23.18
N THR A 541 60.58 9.84 -22.62
CA THR A 541 61.98 9.92 -22.19
C THR A 541 62.09 9.87 -20.64
N ILE A 542 62.42 8.71 -20.09
CA ILE A 542 62.53 8.50 -18.64
C ILE A 542 63.96 8.77 -18.20
N THR A 543 64.22 9.90 -17.51
CA THR A 543 65.51 10.22 -16.92
C THR A 543 65.63 9.64 -15.51
N LYS A 544 66.89 9.53 -14.97
CA LYS A 544 67.11 9.09 -13.60
C LYS A 544 66.34 9.91 -12.57
N LYS A 545 66.31 11.28 -12.79
CA LYS A 545 65.60 12.20 -11.90
C LYS A 545 64.09 11.95 -11.88
N VAL A 546 63.51 11.64 -13.05
CA VAL A 546 62.08 11.31 -13.13
C VAL A 546 61.72 10.02 -12.40
N ARG A 547 62.62 9.00 -12.46
CA ARG A 547 62.44 7.76 -11.66
C ARG A 547 62.52 8.02 -10.16
N GLU A 548 63.47 8.87 -9.71
CA GLU A 548 63.55 9.29 -8.33
C GLU A 548 62.29 9.99 -7.86
N THR A 549 61.75 10.92 -8.65
CA THR A 549 60.47 11.59 -8.35
C THR A 549 59.28 10.62 -8.34
N ALA A 550 59.25 9.64 -9.23
CA ALA A 550 58.22 8.60 -9.22
C ALA A 550 58.29 7.74 -7.95
N ALA A 551 59.52 7.35 -7.53
CA ALA A 551 59.72 6.61 -6.27
C ALA A 551 59.34 7.43 -5.05
N GLU A 552 59.68 8.73 -5.00
CA GLU A 552 59.25 9.66 -3.93
C GLU A 552 57.72 9.79 -3.83
N LEU A 553 57.02 9.92 -4.96
CA LEU A 553 55.54 9.98 -4.99
C LEU A 553 54.90 8.69 -4.41
N ILE A 554 55.46 7.52 -4.73
CA ILE A 554 55.01 6.22 -4.23
C ILE A 554 55.33 6.08 -2.72
N ALA A 555 56.51 6.50 -2.29
CA ALA A 555 56.94 6.42 -0.90
C ALA A 555 56.10 7.36 0.00
N GLY A 556 55.93 8.64 -0.41
CA GLY A 556 55.11 9.60 0.32
C GLY A 556 53.63 9.19 0.41
N ALA A 557 53.15 8.40 -0.56
CA ALA A 557 51.85 7.77 -0.45
C ALA A 557 51.79 6.68 0.63
N LYS A 558 52.86 5.93 0.86
CA LYS A 558 52.94 4.88 1.90
C LYS A 558 53.07 5.45 3.32
N GLU A 559 53.84 6.52 3.53
CA GLU A 559 54.02 7.16 4.84
C GLU A 559 52.73 7.71 5.42
N LYS A 560 51.88 8.30 4.61
CA LYS A 560 50.54 8.77 5.02
C LYS A 560 49.54 7.66 5.39
N ARG A 561 49.97 6.39 5.36
CA ARG A 561 49.19 5.23 5.83
C ARG A 561 49.38 5.01 7.35
N SER A 562 50.44 5.58 7.93
CA SER A 562 50.81 5.36 9.33
C SER A 562 50.28 6.44 10.30
N GLU A 563 49.78 7.54 9.72
CA GLU A 563 49.07 8.60 10.44
C GLU A 563 47.52 8.44 10.24
#